data_b12a0fa22463c832e71d5632cb7882cd
#
_entry.id   b12a0fa22463c832e71d5632cb7882cd
#
_cell.length_a   1.000
_cell.length_b   1.000
_cell.length_c   1.000
_cell.angle_alpha   90.00
_cell.angle_beta   90.00
_cell.angle_gamma   90.00
#
_symmetry.space_group_name_H-M   'P 1'
#
loop_
_entity.id
_entity.type
_entity.pdbx_description
1 polymer ?
#
loop_
_entity_poly.entity_id
_entity_poly.type
_entity_poly.pdbx_seq_one_letter_code
_entity_poly.pdbx_strand_id
1 'polypeptide(L)'
;MHADTLADVKAALARLNARAPIRATWSHESSDSTSGKYANGKSSGHVAVEAVQDAGTFHVEIPRALLDKAADEARTNSGSWSSDTRNSLSSVSPLDISEDLDFADPFAGLLDTGTLREEKRLLWNGVPARLLVLDLKEPKHDHEISIGKVSYPENRLTVWIGADNIPLAAEHVRKTTAGFLMFHGDSTTKRSWQFVRRDDHFVVARYEDWTSFSGLGQQGQGHTIVTVSIH
;
A
#
# COMPACT_ATOMS: atom_id res chain seq x y z
N MET A 1 -16.74 9.21 -24.60
CA MET A 1 -16.51 7.77 -24.45
C MET A 1 -15.64 7.38 -23.27
N HIS A 2 -14.81 8.28 -22.68
CA HIS A 2 -13.91 7.95 -21.57
C HIS A 2 -14.58 7.93 -20.16
N ALA A 3 -15.70 8.62 -19.96
CA ALA A 3 -16.41 8.62 -18.66
C ALA A 3 -17.02 7.25 -18.32
N ASP A 4 -17.36 6.46 -19.33
CA ASP A 4 -18.01 5.15 -19.15
C ASP A 4 -17.04 4.11 -18.57
N THR A 5 -15.75 4.16 -18.94
CA THR A 5 -14.77 3.15 -18.51
C THR A 5 -14.54 3.14 -17.00
N LEU A 6 -14.38 4.30 -16.34
CA LEU A 6 -14.22 4.36 -14.88
C LEU A 6 -15.50 3.97 -14.15
N ALA A 7 -16.67 4.34 -14.71
CA ALA A 7 -17.95 3.93 -14.17
C ALA A 7 -18.12 2.41 -14.24
N ASP A 8 -17.73 1.78 -15.35
CA ASP A 8 -17.79 0.32 -15.51
C ASP A 8 -16.90 -0.42 -14.50
N VAL A 9 -15.67 0.08 -14.27
CA VAL A 9 -14.75 -0.49 -13.27
C VAL A 9 -15.35 -0.37 -11.86
N LYS A 10 -15.83 0.81 -11.47
CA LYS A 10 -16.46 1.02 -10.16
C LYS A 10 -17.72 0.17 -10.00
N ALA A 11 -18.54 0.04 -11.05
CA ALA A 11 -19.71 -0.84 -11.02
C ALA A 11 -19.33 -2.33 -10.92
N ALA A 12 -18.17 -2.73 -11.46
CA ALA A 12 -17.66 -4.09 -11.29
C ALA A 12 -17.18 -4.34 -9.86
N LEU A 13 -16.44 -3.39 -9.25
CA LEU A 13 -15.99 -3.45 -7.87
C LEU A 13 -17.19 -3.46 -6.88
N ALA A 14 -18.19 -2.61 -7.08
CA ALA A 14 -19.37 -2.53 -6.22
C ALA A 14 -20.23 -3.82 -6.17
N ARG A 15 -19.99 -4.77 -7.08
CA ARG A 15 -20.62 -6.10 -7.05
C ARG A 15 -19.90 -7.10 -6.15
N LEU A 16 -18.68 -6.77 -5.71
CA LEU A 16 -17.90 -7.56 -4.79
C LEU A 16 -18.21 -7.05 -3.38
N ASN A 17 -18.73 -7.91 -2.52
CA ASN A 17 -19.28 -7.50 -1.22
C ASN A 17 -18.66 -8.25 -0.02
N ALA A 18 -17.62 -9.04 -0.29
CA ALA A 18 -16.75 -9.71 0.68
C ALA A 18 -17.50 -10.44 1.83
N ARG A 19 -18.59 -11.14 1.49
CA ARG A 19 -19.42 -11.89 2.48
C ARG A 19 -19.03 -13.36 2.60
N ALA A 20 -18.39 -13.91 1.55
CA ALA A 20 -17.92 -15.28 1.58
C ALA A 20 -16.87 -15.45 2.68
N PRO A 21 -16.82 -16.62 3.37
CA PRO A 21 -15.71 -16.90 4.27
C PRO A 21 -14.38 -16.91 3.52
N ILE A 22 -13.34 -16.32 4.12
CA ILE A 22 -12.00 -16.33 3.56
C ILE A 22 -10.97 -16.58 4.66
N ARG A 23 -9.96 -17.40 4.34
CA ARG A 23 -8.78 -17.63 5.17
C ARG A 23 -7.54 -17.34 4.34
N ALA A 24 -6.60 -16.59 4.92
CA ALA A 24 -5.38 -16.24 4.23
C ALA A 24 -4.21 -16.09 5.21
N THR A 25 -3.00 -16.39 4.74
CA THR A 25 -1.77 -15.93 5.38
C THR A 25 -1.44 -14.55 4.85
N TRP A 26 -1.38 -13.57 5.73
CA TRP A 26 -0.90 -12.23 5.44
C TRP A 26 0.54 -12.10 5.93
N SER A 27 1.44 -11.66 5.06
CA SER A 27 2.84 -11.44 5.41
C SER A 27 3.27 -10.01 5.06
N HIS A 28 4.11 -9.44 5.91
CA HIS A 28 4.67 -8.11 5.75
C HIS A 28 6.19 -8.17 5.91
N GLU A 29 6.88 -7.62 4.93
CA GLU A 29 8.33 -7.42 4.94
C GLU A 29 8.62 -5.94 4.80
N SER A 30 9.56 -5.42 5.59
CA SER A 30 9.98 -4.04 5.51
C SER A 30 11.50 -3.91 5.60
N SER A 31 12.03 -2.90 4.94
CA SER A 31 13.41 -2.49 5.07
C SER A 31 13.52 -0.97 4.92
N ASP A 32 14.21 -0.33 5.85
CA ASP A 32 14.43 1.11 5.85
C ASP A 32 15.92 1.41 6.00
N SER A 33 16.35 2.47 5.35
CA SER A 33 17.69 3.00 5.53
C SER A 33 17.66 4.53 5.52
N THR A 34 18.39 5.11 6.45
CA THR A 34 18.58 6.57 6.55
C THR A 34 20.05 6.88 6.69
N SER A 35 20.51 7.90 5.99
CA SER A 35 21.87 8.41 6.10
C SER A 35 21.90 9.94 6.01
N GLY A 36 22.83 10.57 6.72
CA GLY A 36 22.99 12.01 6.70
C GLY A 36 23.48 12.60 8.00
N LYS A 37 23.37 13.91 8.11
CA LYS A 37 23.95 14.68 9.21
C LYS A 37 23.36 14.35 10.58
N TYR A 38 22.06 13.98 10.63
CA TYR A 38 21.33 13.87 11.90
C TYR A 38 20.99 12.43 12.29
N ALA A 39 20.94 11.51 11.33
CA ALA A 39 20.67 10.11 11.61
C ALA A 39 21.31 9.20 10.57
N ASN A 40 21.79 8.04 11.03
CA ASN A 40 22.20 6.94 10.18
C ASN A 40 21.64 5.67 10.79
N GLY A 41 21.01 4.86 10.00
CA GLY A 41 20.42 3.62 10.49
C GLY A 41 19.89 2.74 9.35
N LYS A 42 19.76 1.47 9.68
CA LYS A 42 19.06 0.48 8.86
C LYS A 42 18.16 -0.34 9.77
N SER A 43 16.99 -0.63 9.32
CA SER A 43 16.06 -1.57 9.96
C SER A 43 15.45 -2.49 8.92
N SER A 44 15.08 -3.68 9.35
CA SER A 44 14.30 -4.61 8.54
C SER A 44 13.37 -5.39 9.45
N GLY A 45 12.29 -5.88 8.90
CA GLY A 45 11.32 -6.67 9.63
C GLY A 45 10.59 -7.63 8.73
N HIS A 46 10.13 -8.73 9.32
CA HIS A 46 9.26 -9.68 8.68
C HIS A 46 8.27 -10.24 9.70
N VAL A 47 7.01 -10.32 9.31
CA VAL A 47 5.95 -10.95 10.10
C VAL A 47 4.98 -11.66 9.16
N ALA A 48 4.45 -12.81 9.61
CA ALA A 48 3.37 -13.51 8.94
C ALA A 48 2.32 -13.92 9.98
N VAL A 49 1.05 -13.71 9.66
CA VAL A 49 -0.09 -13.99 10.51
C VAL A 49 -1.21 -14.64 9.71
N GLU A 50 -2.06 -15.42 10.36
CA GLU A 50 -3.28 -15.94 9.76
C GLU A 50 -4.43 -14.95 9.96
N ALA A 51 -5.14 -14.66 8.88
CA ALA A 51 -6.34 -13.85 8.86
C ALA A 51 -7.54 -14.72 8.47
N VAL A 52 -8.61 -14.61 9.24
CA VAL A 52 -9.83 -15.38 9.04
C VAL A 52 -11.02 -14.45 9.11
N GLN A 53 -11.85 -14.48 8.06
CA GLN A 53 -13.15 -13.85 8.04
C GLN A 53 -14.21 -14.92 7.86
N ASP A 54 -15.14 -15.03 8.78
CA ASP A 54 -16.24 -15.97 8.75
C ASP A 54 -17.49 -15.37 9.41
N ALA A 55 -18.66 -15.53 8.76
CA ALA A 55 -19.97 -15.08 9.26
C ALA A 55 -19.99 -13.65 9.82
N GLY A 56 -19.24 -12.73 9.22
CA GLY A 56 -19.16 -11.32 9.64
C GLY A 56 -18.21 -11.07 10.82
N THR A 57 -17.45 -12.07 11.24
CA THR A 57 -16.38 -11.94 12.23
C THR A 57 -15.03 -11.95 11.51
N PHE A 58 -14.18 -10.99 11.83
CA PHE A 58 -12.81 -10.93 11.37
C PHE A 58 -11.86 -11.06 12.56
N HIS A 59 -10.84 -11.93 12.45
CA HIS A 59 -9.80 -12.04 13.45
C HIS A 59 -8.45 -12.39 12.82
N VAL A 60 -7.39 -12.03 13.53
CA VAL A 60 -6.00 -12.28 13.15
C VAL A 60 -5.35 -13.15 14.20
N GLU A 61 -4.77 -14.27 13.78
CA GLU A 61 -4.08 -15.22 14.63
C GLU A 61 -2.56 -14.96 14.55
N ILE A 62 -1.97 -14.48 15.64
CA ILE A 62 -0.52 -14.28 15.73
C ILE A 62 0.13 -15.55 16.29
N PRO A 63 1.09 -16.18 15.57
CA PRO A 63 1.77 -17.38 16.05
C PRO A 63 2.43 -17.17 17.41
N ARG A 64 2.21 -18.08 18.36
CA ARG A 64 2.78 -18.01 19.72
C ARG A 64 4.30 -17.89 19.70
N ALA A 65 4.98 -18.62 18.78
CA ALA A 65 6.44 -18.57 18.62
C ALA A 65 6.96 -17.16 18.29
N LEU A 66 6.17 -16.38 17.54
CA LEU A 66 6.52 -14.99 17.21
C LEU A 66 6.43 -14.07 18.43
N LEU A 67 5.41 -14.27 19.27
CA LEU A 67 5.25 -13.53 20.53
C LEU A 67 6.38 -13.88 21.52
N ASP A 68 6.73 -15.16 21.64
CA ASP A 68 7.79 -15.63 22.51
C ASP A 68 9.15 -15.05 22.06
N LYS A 69 9.42 -15.05 20.73
CA LYS A 69 10.64 -14.44 20.16
C LYS A 69 10.69 -12.93 20.48
N ALA A 70 9.61 -12.19 20.30
CA ALA A 70 9.57 -10.76 20.64
C ALA A 70 9.84 -10.50 22.13
N ALA A 71 9.32 -11.37 23.01
CA ALA A 71 9.55 -11.29 24.46
C ALA A 71 11.00 -11.60 24.82
N ASP A 72 11.65 -12.55 24.15
CA ASP A 72 13.06 -12.89 24.34
C ASP A 72 13.98 -11.77 23.89
N GLU A 73 13.73 -11.21 22.71
CA GLU A 73 14.48 -10.04 22.18
C GLU A 73 14.37 -8.85 23.14
N ALA A 74 13.16 -8.56 23.66
CA ALA A 74 12.96 -7.48 24.63
C ALA A 74 13.73 -7.69 25.95
N ARG A 75 13.91 -8.93 26.39
CA ARG A 75 14.70 -9.27 27.59
C ARG A 75 16.21 -9.12 27.36
N THR A 76 16.65 -9.48 26.15
CA THR A 76 18.08 -9.52 25.80
C THR A 76 18.63 -8.12 25.47
N ASN A 77 17.79 -7.28 24.84
CA ASN A 77 18.15 -5.93 24.43
C ASN A 77 17.80 -4.89 25.53
N SER A 78 18.23 -5.11 26.75
CA SER A 78 18.00 -4.23 27.90
C SER A 78 18.64 -2.84 27.70
N GLY A 79 17.93 -1.97 27.02
CA GLY A 79 18.35 -0.60 26.68
C GLY A 79 17.82 -0.11 25.34
N SER A 80 17.40 -0.99 24.44
CA SER A 80 16.68 -0.64 23.23
C SER A 80 15.21 -1.04 23.31
N TRP A 81 14.30 -0.08 23.19
CA TRP A 81 12.86 -0.33 23.16
C TRP A 81 12.40 -0.98 21.85
N SER A 82 13.32 -1.14 20.89
CA SER A 82 13.04 -1.70 19.57
C SER A 82 13.79 -3.02 19.37
N SER A 83 13.06 -4.08 19.09
CA SER A 83 13.58 -5.31 18.49
C SER A 83 12.95 -5.49 17.11
N ASP A 84 13.64 -6.17 16.20
CA ASP A 84 13.14 -6.36 14.83
C ASP A 84 11.78 -7.08 14.82
N THR A 85 11.62 -8.10 15.67
CA THR A 85 10.35 -8.82 15.81
C THR A 85 9.23 -7.95 16.37
N ARG A 86 9.50 -7.11 17.39
CA ARG A 86 8.51 -6.20 17.96
C ARG A 86 8.11 -5.12 16.96
N ASN A 87 9.08 -4.57 16.23
CA ASN A 87 8.82 -3.58 15.18
C ASN A 87 7.94 -4.18 14.07
N SER A 88 8.25 -5.42 13.66
CA SER A 88 7.44 -6.15 12.68
C SER A 88 6.01 -6.42 13.18
N LEU A 89 5.86 -6.81 14.46
CA LEU A 89 4.54 -6.99 15.07
C LEU A 89 3.75 -5.69 15.17
N SER A 90 4.40 -4.54 15.32
CA SER A 90 3.71 -3.24 15.32
C SER A 90 3.08 -2.87 13.97
N SER A 91 3.50 -3.52 12.88
CA SER A 91 2.91 -3.38 11.55
C SER A 91 1.66 -4.25 11.34
N VAL A 92 1.34 -5.14 12.29
CA VAL A 92 0.14 -5.99 12.21
C VAL A 92 -1.08 -5.18 12.66
N SER A 93 -1.81 -4.65 11.70
CA SER A 93 -3.08 -3.95 11.92
C SER A 93 -4.23 -4.82 11.41
N PRO A 94 -5.15 -5.27 12.27
CA PRO A 94 -6.31 -6.03 11.79
C PRO A 94 -7.15 -5.27 10.77
N LEU A 95 -7.19 -3.93 10.86
CA LEU A 95 -7.92 -3.10 9.91
C LEU A 95 -7.27 -3.16 8.52
N ASP A 96 -5.94 -2.95 8.44
CA ASP A 96 -5.22 -2.97 7.17
C ASP A 96 -5.27 -4.36 6.52
N ILE A 97 -5.17 -5.43 7.33
CA ILE A 97 -5.32 -6.80 6.85
C ILE A 97 -6.72 -7.06 6.31
N SER A 98 -7.76 -6.54 7.01
CA SER A 98 -9.15 -6.64 6.54
C SER A 98 -9.35 -5.89 5.22
N GLU A 99 -8.75 -4.71 5.07
CA GLU A 99 -8.78 -3.94 3.81
C GLU A 99 -8.06 -4.69 2.68
N ASP A 100 -6.92 -5.32 2.95
CA ASP A 100 -6.21 -6.12 1.94
C ASP A 100 -7.03 -7.32 1.45
N LEU A 101 -7.90 -7.88 2.29
CA LEU A 101 -8.82 -8.96 1.93
C LEU A 101 -10.09 -8.47 1.22
N ASP A 102 -10.44 -7.20 1.37
CA ASP A 102 -11.57 -6.55 0.69
C ASP A 102 -11.21 -5.12 0.28
N PHE A 103 -10.48 -4.99 -0.79
CA PHE A 103 -9.95 -3.72 -1.28
C PHE A 103 -10.87 -3.02 -2.30
N ALA A 104 -12.09 -3.51 -2.51
CA ALA A 104 -13.00 -2.98 -3.54
C ALA A 104 -13.38 -1.51 -3.28
N ASP A 105 -13.87 -1.20 -2.08
CA ASP A 105 -14.27 0.15 -1.70
C ASP A 105 -13.07 1.12 -1.57
N PRO A 106 -11.96 0.77 -0.89
CA PRO A 106 -10.76 1.60 -0.87
C PRO A 106 -10.23 1.92 -2.28
N PHE A 107 -10.23 0.93 -3.18
CA PHE A 107 -9.76 1.14 -4.55
C PHE A 107 -10.72 2.00 -5.37
N ALA A 108 -12.03 1.81 -5.24
CA ALA A 108 -13.04 2.66 -5.86
C ALA A 108 -12.89 4.13 -5.39
N GLY A 109 -12.66 4.35 -4.09
CA GLY A 109 -12.36 5.66 -3.52
C GLY A 109 -11.11 6.30 -4.12
N LEU A 110 -10.05 5.52 -4.36
CA LEU A 110 -8.85 6.01 -5.03
C LEU A 110 -9.15 6.45 -6.47
N LEU A 111 -9.93 5.67 -7.22
CA LEU A 111 -10.36 6.03 -8.58
C LEU A 111 -11.18 7.32 -8.63
N ASP A 112 -11.98 7.64 -7.58
CA ASP A 112 -12.77 8.86 -7.48
C ASP A 112 -11.91 10.13 -7.36
N THR A 113 -10.68 10.00 -6.92
CA THR A 113 -9.73 11.12 -6.86
C THR A 113 -9.05 11.40 -8.19
N GLY A 114 -9.21 10.52 -9.18
CA GLY A 114 -8.50 10.55 -10.45
C GLY A 114 -9.29 11.20 -11.58
N THR A 115 -8.56 11.80 -12.53
CA THR A 115 -9.05 12.22 -13.83
C THR A 115 -8.37 11.36 -14.89
N LEU A 116 -9.18 10.66 -15.71
CA LEU A 116 -8.64 9.80 -16.77
C LEU A 116 -7.92 10.63 -17.83
N ARG A 117 -6.63 10.33 -18.01
CA ARG A 117 -5.75 10.96 -18.99
C ARG A 117 -5.59 10.15 -20.26
N GLU A 118 -5.48 8.83 -20.08
CA GLU A 118 -5.17 7.93 -21.18
C GLU A 118 -5.83 6.57 -20.98
N GLU A 119 -6.27 5.95 -22.09
CA GLU A 119 -6.74 4.57 -22.14
C GLU A 119 -6.09 3.86 -23.32
N LYS A 120 -5.53 2.67 -23.08
CA LYS A 120 -4.89 1.82 -24.10
C LYS A 120 -5.31 0.36 -23.92
N ARG A 121 -5.34 -0.39 -25.04
CA ARG A 121 -5.42 -1.85 -25.00
C ARG A 121 -4.01 -2.43 -25.14
N LEU A 122 -3.70 -3.40 -24.30
CA LEU A 122 -2.41 -4.07 -24.29
C LEU A 122 -2.51 -5.48 -23.71
N LEU A 123 -1.40 -6.19 -23.63
CA LEU A 123 -1.28 -7.42 -22.87
C LEU A 123 -0.63 -7.12 -21.51
N TRP A 124 -1.23 -7.57 -20.43
CA TRP A 124 -0.64 -7.60 -19.10
C TRP A 124 -0.35 -9.05 -18.70
N ASN A 125 0.94 -9.41 -18.54
CA ASN A 125 1.38 -10.78 -18.29
C ASN A 125 0.80 -11.80 -19.29
N GLY A 126 0.69 -11.41 -20.60
CA GLY A 126 0.15 -12.27 -21.64
C GLY A 126 -1.39 -12.30 -21.73
N VAL A 127 -2.10 -11.63 -20.85
CA VAL A 127 -3.58 -11.56 -20.82
C VAL A 127 -4.03 -10.22 -21.43
N PRO A 128 -5.05 -10.21 -22.33
CA PRO A 128 -5.63 -8.96 -22.83
C PRO A 128 -6.14 -8.09 -21.68
N ALA A 129 -5.69 -6.83 -21.66
CA ALA A 129 -6.05 -5.87 -20.63
C ALA A 129 -6.26 -4.47 -21.23
N ARG A 130 -6.95 -3.61 -20.49
CA ARG A 130 -6.99 -2.17 -20.72
C ARG A 130 -6.12 -1.50 -19.70
N LEU A 131 -5.26 -0.60 -20.16
CA LEU A 131 -4.46 0.29 -19.30
C LEU A 131 -5.20 1.60 -19.18
N LEU A 132 -5.45 2.04 -17.95
CA LEU A 132 -5.93 3.38 -17.64
C LEU A 132 -4.83 4.16 -16.93
N VAL A 133 -4.61 5.38 -17.36
CA VAL A 133 -3.71 6.32 -16.67
C VAL A 133 -4.54 7.49 -16.16
N LEU A 134 -4.47 7.73 -14.85
CA LEU A 134 -5.19 8.79 -14.17
C LEU A 134 -4.20 9.77 -13.53
N ASP A 135 -4.49 11.05 -13.67
CA ASP A 135 -3.87 12.09 -12.83
C ASP A 135 -4.72 12.22 -11.57
N LEU A 136 -4.12 11.96 -10.40
CA LEU A 136 -4.82 12.07 -9.12
C LEU A 136 -4.80 13.50 -8.61
N LYS A 137 -5.88 13.90 -7.93
CA LYS A 137 -5.96 15.20 -7.25
C LYS A 137 -4.88 15.31 -6.18
N GLU A 138 -4.38 16.51 -6.00
CA GLU A 138 -3.48 16.79 -4.89
C GLU A 138 -4.19 16.53 -3.55
N PRO A 139 -3.51 15.90 -2.58
CA PRO A 139 -4.05 15.77 -1.24
C PRO A 139 -4.39 17.15 -0.67
N LYS A 140 -5.60 17.32 -0.13
CA LYS A 140 -5.92 18.53 0.63
C LYS A 140 -5.09 18.49 1.91
N HIS A 141 -4.25 19.49 2.10
CA HIS A 141 -3.59 19.70 3.39
C HIS A 141 -4.59 20.38 4.32
N ASP A 142 -5.16 19.67 5.27
CA ASP A 142 -6.05 20.21 6.30
C ASP A 142 -5.33 21.12 7.29
N HIS A 143 -4.01 21.13 7.24
CA HIS A 143 -3.18 22.12 7.94
C HIS A 143 -2.37 22.88 6.89
N GLU A 144 -2.71 24.14 6.67
CA GLU A 144 -1.74 25.10 6.19
C GLU A 144 -0.56 25.05 7.18
N ILE A 145 0.40 24.18 6.89
CA ILE A 145 1.71 24.35 7.48
C ILE A 145 2.19 25.68 6.91
N SER A 146 2.03 26.72 7.69
CA SER A 146 2.41 28.12 7.44
C SER A 146 3.89 28.30 7.08
N ILE A 147 4.60 27.24 6.74
CA ILE A 147 6.04 27.08 6.77
C ILE A 147 6.58 26.50 5.45
N GLY A 148 5.92 26.75 4.31
CA GLY A 148 6.56 26.38 3.05
C GLY A 148 5.59 26.01 1.93
N LYS A 149 6.12 25.92 0.71
CA LYS A 149 5.38 25.52 -0.47
C LYS A 149 5.60 24.02 -0.71
N VAL A 150 4.51 23.26 -0.73
CA VAL A 150 4.52 21.85 -1.16
C VAL A 150 3.93 21.77 -2.57
N SER A 151 4.54 21.01 -3.44
CA SER A 151 4.05 20.72 -4.78
C SER A 151 4.15 19.24 -5.10
N TYR A 152 3.30 18.79 -6.01
CA TYR A 152 3.21 17.39 -6.45
C TYR A 152 3.47 17.34 -7.97
N PRO A 153 4.74 17.38 -8.41
CA PRO A 153 5.07 17.38 -9.83
C PRO A 153 4.63 16.11 -10.56
N GLU A 154 4.39 15.04 -9.82
CA GLU A 154 3.78 13.80 -10.33
C GLU A 154 2.87 13.20 -9.27
N ASN A 155 1.61 12.90 -9.63
CA ASN A 155 0.65 12.17 -8.82
C ASN A 155 -0.24 11.35 -9.75
N ARG A 156 0.24 10.17 -10.14
CA ARG A 156 -0.32 9.39 -11.24
C ARG A 156 -0.63 7.97 -10.80
N LEU A 157 -1.83 7.51 -11.13
CA LEU A 157 -2.28 6.14 -10.98
C LEU A 157 -2.38 5.47 -12.35
N THR A 158 -1.76 4.32 -12.50
CA THR A 158 -1.86 3.45 -13.67
C THR A 158 -2.56 2.18 -13.26
N VAL A 159 -3.61 1.76 -13.99
CA VAL A 159 -4.44 0.61 -13.65
C VAL A 159 -4.55 -0.33 -14.85
N TRP A 160 -4.30 -1.60 -14.65
CA TRP A 160 -4.53 -2.66 -15.64
C TRP A 160 -5.85 -3.35 -15.35
N ILE A 161 -6.78 -3.32 -16.28
CA ILE A 161 -8.16 -3.80 -16.14
C ILE A 161 -8.37 -5.05 -16.98
N GLY A 162 -8.90 -6.10 -16.39
CA GLY A 162 -9.29 -7.33 -17.07
C GLY A 162 -10.54 -7.19 -17.95
N ALA A 163 -10.87 -8.24 -18.66
CA ALA A 163 -12.02 -8.28 -19.57
C ALA A 163 -13.38 -8.12 -18.85
N ASP A 164 -13.43 -8.46 -17.55
CA ASP A 164 -14.60 -8.36 -16.67
C ASP A 164 -14.73 -6.99 -15.97
N ASN A 165 -13.90 -6.02 -16.36
CA ASN A 165 -13.75 -4.70 -15.74
C ASN A 165 -13.19 -4.72 -14.30
N ILE A 166 -12.65 -5.86 -13.84
CA ILE A 166 -11.96 -5.94 -12.55
C ILE A 166 -10.48 -5.57 -12.74
N PRO A 167 -9.90 -4.74 -11.85
CA PRO A 167 -8.48 -4.46 -11.88
C PRO A 167 -7.62 -5.71 -11.63
N LEU A 168 -6.58 -5.89 -12.42
CA LEU A 168 -5.57 -6.94 -12.29
C LEU A 168 -4.37 -6.46 -11.50
N ALA A 169 -4.01 -5.18 -11.71
CA ALA A 169 -2.89 -4.53 -11.05
C ALA A 169 -3.08 -3.00 -11.06
N ALA A 170 -2.37 -2.32 -10.19
CA ALA A 170 -2.26 -0.88 -10.21
C ALA A 170 -0.87 -0.42 -9.79
N GLU A 171 -0.47 0.76 -10.26
CA GLU A 171 0.75 1.44 -9.84
C GLU A 171 0.43 2.92 -9.57
N HIS A 172 0.82 3.42 -8.41
CA HIS A 172 0.71 4.83 -8.05
C HIS A 172 2.11 5.41 -7.85
N VAL A 173 2.44 6.43 -8.63
CA VAL A 173 3.69 7.19 -8.48
C VAL A 173 3.34 8.59 -8.01
N ARG A 174 3.92 8.99 -6.88
CA ARG A 174 3.81 10.34 -6.35
C ARG A 174 5.19 10.92 -6.09
N LYS A 175 5.47 12.07 -6.68
CA LYS A 175 6.62 12.90 -6.36
C LYS A 175 6.14 14.13 -5.60
N THR A 176 6.84 14.47 -4.53
CA THR A 176 6.54 15.61 -3.69
C THR A 176 7.81 16.44 -3.55
N THR A 177 7.70 17.73 -3.77
CA THR A 177 8.76 18.70 -3.49
C THR A 177 8.25 19.66 -2.43
N ALA A 178 9.01 19.82 -1.36
CA ALA A 178 8.73 20.76 -0.28
C ALA A 178 9.86 21.79 -0.17
N GLY A 179 9.52 23.06 -0.07
CA GLY A 179 10.49 24.15 0.06
C GLY A 179 10.10 25.13 1.15
N PHE A 180 11.06 25.49 2.02
CA PHE A 180 10.91 26.52 3.04
C PHE A 180 12.19 27.34 3.16
N LEU A 181 12.13 28.64 2.85
CA LEU A 181 13.29 29.54 2.81
C LEU A 181 14.41 28.96 1.91
N MET A 182 15.53 28.57 2.51
CA MET A 182 16.68 27.98 1.81
C MET A 182 16.70 26.45 1.83
N PHE A 183 15.68 25.83 2.40
CA PHE A 183 15.60 24.37 2.52
C PHE A 183 14.71 23.78 1.45
N HIS A 184 15.21 22.74 0.78
CA HIS A 184 14.45 21.96 -0.19
C HIS A 184 14.50 20.49 0.22
N GLY A 185 13.40 19.80 0.00
CA GLY A 185 13.30 18.35 0.19
C GLY A 185 12.44 17.74 -0.90
N ASP A 186 12.86 16.59 -1.39
CA ASP A 186 12.17 15.81 -2.39
C ASP A 186 11.83 14.44 -1.82
N SER A 187 10.64 13.95 -2.17
CA SER A 187 10.22 12.59 -1.86
C SER A 187 9.57 11.95 -3.08
N THR A 188 9.87 10.68 -3.28
CA THR A 188 9.20 9.85 -4.28
C THR A 188 8.61 8.65 -3.57
N THR A 189 7.32 8.40 -3.79
CA THR A 189 6.64 7.19 -3.36
C THR A 189 6.13 6.46 -4.60
N LYS A 190 6.43 5.17 -4.68
CA LYS A 190 5.91 4.27 -5.70
C LYS A 190 5.22 3.11 -5.01
N ARG A 191 3.91 2.97 -5.25
CA ARG A 191 3.08 1.88 -4.75
C ARG A 191 2.63 1.02 -5.90
N SER A 192 2.67 -0.27 -5.72
CA SER A 192 2.12 -1.21 -6.70
C SER A 192 1.26 -2.26 -6.02
N TRP A 193 0.20 -2.64 -6.69
CA TRP A 193 -0.74 -3.66 -6.26
C TRP A 193 -0.90 -4.70 -7.35
N GLN A 194 -0.99 -5.95 -6.94
CA GLN A 194 -1.51 -7.04 -7.76
C GLN A 194 -2.75 -7.57 -7.07
N PHE A 195 -3.80 -7.73 -7.83
CA PHE A 195 -5.09 -8.11 -7.30
C PHE A 195 -5.47 -9.51 -7.73
N VAL A 196 -6.24 -10.17 -6.90
CA VAL A 196 -6.91 -11.42 -7.21
C VAL A 196 -8.37 -11.34 -6.76
N ARG A 197 -9.26 -11.84 -7.59
CA ARG A 197 -10.63 -12.07 -7.19
C ARG A 197 -10.77 -13.47 -6.62
N ARG A 198 -11.34 -13.58 -5.43
CA ARG A 198 -11.70 -14.85 -4.82
C ARG A 198 -13.14 -14.78 -4.34
N ASP A 199 -14.03 -15.54 -5.01
CA ASP A 199 -15.48 -15.46 -4.80
C ASP A 199 -16.00 -14.03 -4.97
N ASP A 200 -16.49 -13.40 -3.90
CA ASP A 200 -16.95 -12.01 -3.87
C ASP A 200 -15.93 -11.05 -3.20
N HIS A 201 -14.71 -11.51 -2.94
CA HIS A 201 -13.61 -10.69 -2.44
C HIS A 201 -12.75 -10.13 -3.56
N PHE A 202 -12.28 -8.90 -3.36
CA PHE A 202 -11.24 -8.26 -4.17
C PHE A 202 -9.98 -8.08 -3.31
N VAL A 203 -9.08 -9.04 -3.44
CA VAL A 203 -7.93 -9.19 -2.53
C VAL A 203 -6.69 -8.57 -3.13
N VAL A 204 -5.93 -7.86 -2.30
CA VAL A 204 -4.56 -7.44 -2.61
C VAL A 204 -3.63 -8.64 -2.43
N ALA A 205 -3.37 -9.37 -3.52
CA ALA A 205 -2.47 -10.53 -3.47
C ALA A 205 -1.02 -10.11 -3.18
N ARG A 206 -0.61 -8.95 -3.68
CA ARG A 206 0.69 -8.35 -3.40
C ARG A 206 0.58 -6.83 -3.41
N TYR A 207 1.12 -6.21 -2.40
CA TYR A 207 1.36 -4.77 -2.31
C TYR A 207 2.85 -4.51 -2.14
N GLU A 208 3.35 -3.47 -2.80
CA GLU A 208 4.73 -3.05 -2.66
C GLU A 208 4.77 -1.52 -2.60
N ASP A 209 5.38 -0.98 -1.54
CA ASP A 209 5.60 0.46 -1.36
C ASP A 209 7.10 0.72 -1.32
N TRP A 210 7.55 1.55 -2.22
CA TRP A 210 8.90 2.06 -2.24
C TRP A 210 8.87 3.57 -2.04
N THR A 211 9.60 4.05 -1.03
CA THR A 211 9.69 5.46 -0.71
C THR A 211 11.16 5.88 -0.66
N SER A 212 11.48 7.01 -1.26
CA SER A 212 12.76 7.67 -1.07
C SER A 212 12.54 9.13 -0.71
N PHE A 213 13.43 9.68 0.09
CA PHE A 213 13.43 11.10 0.40
C PHE A 213 14.86 11.65 0.48
N SER A 214 14.98 12.94 0.17
CA SER A 214 16.22 13.70 0.37
C SER A 214 15.89 15.13 0.78
N GLY A 215 16.65 15.70 1.71
CA GLY A 215 16.48 17.08 2.16
C GLY A 215 17.15 17.33 3.50
N LEU A 216 17.48 18.59 3.78
CA LEU A 216 18.08 19.02 5.06
C LEU A 216 19.37 18.25 5.45
N GLY A 217 20.14 17.78 4.47
CA GLY A 217 21.34 16.95 4.71
C GLY A 217 21.05 15.52 5.17
N GLN A 218 19.84 15.06 4.95
CA GLN A 218 19.37 13.68 5.19
C GLN A 218 18.88 13.07 3.89
N GLN A 219 19.07 11.78 3.76
CA GLN A 219 18.43 10.97 2.71
C GLN A 219 18.05 9.61 3.28
N GLY A 220 17.01 9.02 2.72
CA GLY A 220 16.57 7.71 3.14
C GLY A 220 15.70 7.04 2.09
N GLN A 221 15.53 5.76 2.28
CA GLN A 221 14.63 4.93 1.49
C GLN A 221 13.97 3.90 2.37
N GLY A 222 12.73 3.62 2.06
CA GLY A 222 11.93 2.56 2.66
C GLY A 222 11.36 1.65 1.59
N HIS A 223 11.25 0.38 1.89
CA HIS A 223 10.63 -0.61 1.04
C HIS A 223 9.78 -1.55 1.88
N THR A 224 8.52 -1.67 1.53
CA THR A 224 7.55 -2.54 2.18
C THR A 224 6.94 -3.47 1.16
N ILE A 225 6.81 -4.74 1.50
CA ILE A 225 6.10 -5.74 0.71
C ILE A 225 5.07 -6.39 1.61
N VAL A 226 3.82 -6.41 1.15
CA VAL A 226 2.75 -7.24 1.72
C VAL A 226 2.38 -8.32 0.71
N THR A 227 2.17 -9.52 1.20
CA THR A 227 1.70 -10.65 0.38
C THR A 227 0.56 -11.35 1.09
N VAL A 228 -0.52 -11.61 0.37
CA VAL A 228 -1.69 -12.35 0.86
C VAL A 228 -1.81 -13.66 0.10
N SER A 229 -1.70 -14.78 0.80
CA SER A 229 -1.87 -16.13 0.26
C SER A 229 -3.19 -16.72 0.75
N ILE A 230 -4.16 -16.90 -0.14
CA ILE A 230 -5.50 -17.41 0.17
C ILE A 230 -5.47 -18.96 0.21
N HIS A 231 -6.17 -19.56 1.18
CA HIS A 231 -6.27 -21.00 1.40
C HIS A 231 -7.62 -21.58 1.00
#